data_e09c3e5fd1af52de84e7531762ddc4ff
#
_entry.id   e09c3e5fd1af52de84e7531762ddc4ff
#
_cell.length_a   1.000
_cell.length_b   1.000
_cell.length_c   1.000
_cell.angle_alpha   90.00
_cell.angle_beta   90.00
_cell.angle_gamma   90.00
#
_symmetry.space_group_name_H-M   'P 1'
#
loop_
_entity.id
_entity.type
_entity.pdbx_description
1 polymer ?
#
loop_
_entity_poly.entity_id
_entity_poly.type
_entity_poly.pdbx_seq_one_letter_code
_entity_poly.pdbx_strand_id
1 'polypeptide(L)'
;MVRETRLDLNPSSLTKRNHVIDTQTPPDSLPLSLVQDTLTPPLLPTQPDSPPPVSSFPIQPPISVDLQANHTPQYVIAVAEKCDLFTGDWIPDSSGPAYTNESCHEIENHQNCMRNGRPDSDYLYWRWNPRDCGLPRFNPERFLDLMRNKSWAFIGDSISRNHVQSLLCILSQVEQAVEVYHDEEYRSKIWRFPSYNFILSVIWTPFLVKAAIFEDINGVSTSEIQLYLDELDKKWTEKYKSLDYVVIAGGKWFLKTAIYHENNTISGCHYCPGKNLTELGFDYAYRKALQLVLKFITGSDNKAFVLFRTTTPDHFENGEWFSGGVCNRTAPFKGEIDMKDVDAIMHEIELEEVEKVTAMAAENGIVLKLLDTTRLSMLRPDGHPGPYRQFQPFAKAKNATVQNDCLHWCLPGPIDSWNDLVMEIIVNSGPNQ
;
A
#
# COMPACT_ATOMS: atom_id res chain seq x y z
N MET A 1 -15.08 -20.09 -61.74
CA MET A 1 -13.75 -20.41 -62.30
C MET A 1 -12.81 -19.35 -61.74
N VAL A 2 -12.26 -19.57 -60.52
CA VAL A 2 -11.18 -18.76 -59.94
C VAL A 2 -10.24 -19.75 -59.25
N ARG A 3 -8.98 -19.69 -59.59
CA ARG A 3 -7.91 -20.60 -59.15
C ARG A 3 -7.45 -20.26 -57.74
N GLU A 4 -7.39 -21.28 -56.91
CA GLU A 4 -6.58 -21.33 -55.69
C GLU A 4 -5.12 -21.44 -56.03
N THR A 5 -4.25 -20.65 -55.40
CA THR A 5 -2.82 -20.86 -55.34
C THR A 5 -2.41 -21.11 -53.90
N ARG A 6 -2.12 -22.38 -53.60
CA ARG A 6 -1.40 -22.82 -52.39
C ARG A 6 0.04 -22.36 -52.47
N LEU A 7 0.56 -21.82 -51.39
CA LEU A 7 2.00 -21.66 -51.16
C LEU A 7 2.41 -22.64 -50.04
N ASP A 8 3.21 -23.63 -50.48
CA ASP A 8 3.90 -24.57 -49.60
C ASP A 8 5.06 -23.87 -48.88
N LEU A 9 5.12 -23.95 -47.57
CA LEU A 9 6.27 -23.59 -46.76
C LEU A 9 6.88 -24.84 -46.15
N ASN A 10 8.08 -25.15 -46.56
CA ASN A 10 8.92 -26.27 -46.14
C ASN A 10 9.67 -25.91 -44.84
N PRO A 11 9.75 -26.78 -43.84
CA PRO A 11 10.47 -26.52 -42.60
C PRO A 11 11.85 -27.19 -42.62
N SER A 12 12.91 -26.41 -42.57
CA SER A 12 14.22 -26.93 -42.16
C SER A 12 15.17 -25.80 -41.76
N SER A 13 15.47 -25.75 -40.48
CA SER A 13 16.80 -25.66 -39.83
C SER A 13 16.75 -25.13 -38.42
N LEU A 14 16.57 -26.04 -37.48
CA LEU A 14 16.82 -25.82 -36.05
C LEU A 14 18.25 -26.31 -35.75
N THR A 15 19.16 -25.38 -35.59
CA THR A 15 20.49 -25.68 -35.05
C THR A 15 20.46 -25.62 -33.54
N LYS A 16 20.50 -26.77 -32.90
CA LYS A 16 20.70 -26.93 -31.46
C LYS A 16 22.12 -26.53 -31.08
N ARG A 17 22.30 -25.54 -30.21
CA ARG A 17 23.53 -25.35 -29.43
C ARG A 17 23.35 -25.99 -28.06
N ASN A 18 24.07 -27.10 -27.88
CA ASN A 18 24.24 -27.71 -26.54
C ASN A 18 25.23 -26.86 -25.73
N HIS A 19 24.84 -26.39 -24.59
CA HIS A 19 25.76 -25.96 -23.52
C HIS A 19 25.96 -27.10 -22.56
N VAL A 20 27.20 -27.56 -22.49
CA VAL A 20 27.73 -28.55 -21.54
C VAL A 20 27.79 -27.85 -20.17
N ILE A 21 27.14 -28.45 -19.18
CA ILE A 21 27.27 -28.07 -17.78
C ILE A 21 28.44 -28.86 -17.19
N ASP A 22 29.47 -28.11 -16.82
CA ASP A 22 30.66 -28.66 -16.14
C ASP A 22 30.38 -28.68 -14.63
N THR A 23 30.28 -29.85 -14.06
CA THR A 23 30.12 -30.10 -12.62
C THR A 23 31.51 -30.19 -12.00
N GLN A 24 31.91 -29.17 -11.23
CA GLN A 24 33.06 -29.29 -10.32
C GLN A 24 32.56 -29.28 -8.87
N THR A 25 32.86 -30.42 -8.22
CA THR A 25 32.77 -30.73 -6.80
C THR A 25 33.75 -29.89 -5.98
N PRO A 26 33.40 -29.39 -4.77
CA PRO A 26 34.36 -28.73 -3.89
C PRO A 26 35.15 -29.79 -3.05
N PRO A 27 36.40 -29.50 -2.69
CA PRO A 27 37.23 -30.39 -1.87
C PRO A 27 37.00 -30.23 -0.36
N ASP A 28 37.37 -31.32 0.31
CA ASP A 28 37.22 -31.70 1.70
C ASP A 28 37.73 -30.73 2.77
N SER A 29 37.08 -30.89 3.89
CA SER A 29 37.32 -30.56 5.28
C SER A 29 38.78 -30.54 5.78
N LEU A 30 39.13 -29.59 6.67
CA LEU A 30 40.13 -29.71 7.72
C LEU A 30 39.68 -28.99 9.02
N PRO A 31 40.29 -29.25 10.21
CA PRO A 31 39.53 -29.59 11.40
C PRO A 31 39.42 -28.46 12.46
N LEU A 32 38.45 -28.63 13.36
CA LEU A 32 38.25 -27.92 14.61
C LEU A 32 39.50 -27.95 15.50
N SER A 33 39.95 -26.76 15.96
CA SER A 33 40.73 -26.63 17.17
C SER A 33 39.93 -25.87 18.23
N LEU A 34 39.69 -26.56 19.34
CA LEU A 34 39.12 -26.01 20.57
C LEU A 34 40.07 -24.99 21.18
N VAL A 35 39.52 -23.79 21.46
CA VAL A 35 40.07 -22.89 22.48
C VAL A 35 38.97 -22.64 23.50
N GLN A 36 39.15 -23.19 24.69
CA GLN A 36 38.40 -22.86 25.89
C GLN A 36 38.95 -21.54 26.44
N ASP A 37 38.12 -20.49 26.47
CA ASP A 37 38.37 -19.34 27.36
C ASP A 37 37.25 -19.26 28.39
N THR A 38 37.65 -19.47 29.62
CA THR A 38 36.88 -19.30 30.85
C THR A 38 36.68 -17.81 31.13
N LEU A 39 35.44 -17.33 31.06
CA LEU A 39 35.06 -16.04 31.59
C LEU A 39 34.08 -16.15 32.74
N THR A 40 34.55 -15.70 33.88
CA THR A 40 33.84 -15.51 35.15
C THR A 40 32.67 -14.53 34.99
N PRO A 41 31.49 -14.77 35.61
CA PRO A 41 30.36 -13.85 35.53
C PRO A 41 30.54 -12.62 36.43
N PRO A 42 30.09 -11.44 36.02
CA PRO A 42 30.09 -10.24 36.89
C PRO A 42 28.95 -10.29 37.90
N LEU A 43 29.25 -9.78 39.09
CA LEU A 43 28.40 -9.64 40.26
C LEU A 43 27.14 -8.77 39.98
N LEU A 44 25.99 -9.21 40.52
CA LEU A 44 24.75 -8.46 40.61
C LEU A 44 24.89 -7.17 41.44
N PRO A 45 24.30 -6.06 41.03
CA PRO A 45 24.11 -4.92 41.93
C PRO A 45 22.90 -5.15 42.85
N THR A 46 23.11 -4.79 44.11
CA THR A 46 22.16 -4.79 45.22
C THR A 46 20.94 -3.87 44.95
N GLN A 47 19.76 -4.33 45.37
CA GLN A 47 18.50 -3.56 45.39
C GLN A 47 18.61 -2.32 46.27
N PRO A 48 17.96 -1.21 45.90
CA PRO A 48 17.65 -0.12 46.82
C PRO A 48 16.28 -0.28 47.47
N ASP A 49 16.23 0.29 48.64
CA ASP A 49 15.23 0.24 49.69
C ASP A 49 13.78 0.61 49.34
N SER A 50 12.88 0.18 50.24
CA SER A 50 11.43 0.31 50.26
C SER A 50 10.90 1.77 50.13
N PRO A 51 9.70 1.98 49.54
CA PRO A 51 9.09 3.29 49.49
C PRO A 51 8.48 3.73 50.82
N PRO A 52 8.37 5.05 51.10
CA PRO A 52 7.82 5.58 52.32
C PRO A 52 6.29 5.46 52.38
N PRO A 53 5.68 5.58 53.59
CA PRO A 53 4.27 5.30 53.81
C PRO A 53 3.34 6.41 53.28
N VAL A 54 2.21 5.94 52.72
CA VAL A 54 1.14 6.77 52.17
C VAL A 54 0.38 7.48 53.30
N SER A 55 0.33 8.81 53.27
CA SER A 55 -0.48 9.62 54.17
C SER A 55 -1.98 9.52 53.81
N SER A 56 -2.77 9.23 54.85
CA SER A 56 -4.23 9.16 54.81
C SER A 56 -4.88 10.52 54.58
N PHE A 57 -5.75 10.66 53.59
CA PHE A 57 -6.67 11.79 53.44
C PHE A 57 -7.95 11.57 54.24
N PRO A 58 -8.55 12.65 54.81
CA PRO A 58 -9.74 12.54 55.65
C PRO A 58 -11.03 12.34 54.85
N ILE A 59 -11.89 11.47 55.39
CA ILE A 59 -13.23 11.15 54.88
C ILE A 59 -14.16 12.32 55.22
N GLN A 60 -14.81 12.93 54.23
CA GLN A 60 -15.93 13.87 54.43
C GLN A 60 -17.25 13.12 54.57
N PRO A 61 -18.18 13.62 55.40
CA PRO A 61 -19.50 12.98 55.65
C PRO A 61 -20.47 13.19 54.50
N PRO A 62 -21.54 12.37 54.39
CA PRO A 62 -22.45 12.39 53.24
C PRO A 62 -23.37 13.63 53.27
N ILE A 63 -23.50 14.24 52.09
CA ILE A 63 -24.44 15.34 51.84
C ILE A 63 -25.84 14.74 51.66
N SER A 64 -26.78 15.17 52.47
CA SER A 64 -28.21 14.90 52.32
C SER A 64 -28.77 15.60 51.08
N VAL A 65 -29.36 14.82 50.18
CA VAL A 65 -30.03 15.33 48.98
C VAL A 65 -31.49 15.58 49.30
N ASP A 66 -31.89 16.84 49.22
CA ASP A 66 -33.29 17.27 49.30
C ASP A 66 -33.97 17.02 47.93
N LEU A 67 -35.04 16.23 47.95
CA LEU A 67 -35.87 15.91 46.79
C LEU A 67 -36.97 16.96 46.61
N GLN A 68 -36.78 17.92 45.70
CA GLN A 68 -37.91 18.58 45.02
C GLN A 68 -37.39 19.43 43.83
N ALA A 69 -37.62 18.96 42.61
CA ALA A 69 -38.15 19.76 41.50
C ALA A 69 -38.16 18.92 40.21
N ASN A 70 -39.31 18.80 39.62
CA ASN A 70 -39.55 18.24 38.30
C ASN A 70 -38.73 19.00 37.22
N HIS A 71 -37.62 18.43 36.77
CA HIS A 71 -37.02 18.74 35.48
C HIS A 71 -36.80 17.43 34.74
N THR A 72 -37.57 17.24 33.67
CA THR A 72 -37.30 16.22 32.65
C THR A 72 -35.88 16.42 32.17
N PRO A 73 -34.97 15.43 32.28
CA PRO A 73 -33.66 15.56 31.67
C PRO A 73 -33.84 15.58 30.17
N GLN A 74 -33.63 16.73 29.57
CA GLN A 74 -33.38 16.81 28.14
C GLN A 74 -32.04 16.12 27.91
N TYR A 75 -32.07 14.84 27.53
CA TYR A 75 -30.92 14.17 26.99
C TYR A 75 -30.55 14.91 25.69
N VAL A 76 -29.60 15.82 25.80
CA VAL A 76 -28.82 16.26 24.65
C VAL A 76 -28.06 15.01 24.23
N ILE A 77 -28.58 14.32 23.20
CA ILE A 77 -27.82 13.32 22.46
C ILE A 77 -26.70 14.17 21.86
N ALA A 78 -25.55 14.17 22.52
CA ALA A 78 -24.32 14.60 21.89
C ALA A 78 -24.20 13.71 20.63
N VAL A 79 -24.39 14.29 19.45
CA VAL A 79 -24.03 13.65 18.21
C VAL A 79 -22.54 13.36 18.38
N ALA A 80 -22.21 12.08 18.54
CA ALA A 80 -20.82 11.66 18.65
C ALA A 80 -20.11 12.25 17.44
N GLU A 81 -19.18 13.16 17.68
CA GLU A 81 -18.35 13.71 16.60
C GLU A 81 -17.76 12.53 15.85
N LYS A 82 -18.00 12.51 14.56
CA LYS A 82 -17.58 11.39 13.70
C LYS A 82 -16.06 11.32 13.77
N CYS A 83 -15.53 10.21 14.30
CA CYS A 83 -14.12 9.95 14.43
C CYS A 83 -13.38 10.24 13.10
N ASP A 84 -12.42 11.15 13.10
CA ASP A 84 -11.49 11.36 11.98
C ASP A 84 -10.31 10.38 12.14
N LEU A 85 -10.35 9.32 11.34
CA LEU A 85 -9.33 8.28 11.34
C LEU A 85 -8.00 8.75 10.73
N PHE A 86 -7.99 9.86 10.00
CA PHE A 86 -6.87 10.28 9.15
C PHE A 86 -6.05 11.41 9.76
N THR A 87 -6.56 12.08 10.79
CA THR A 87 -5.83 13.06 11.57
C THR A 87 -5.33 12.43 12.87
N GLY A 88 -4.02 12.34 13.03
CA GLY A 88 -3.41 11.63 14.15
C GLY A 88 -1.90 11.79 14.20
N ASP A 89 -1.29 10.97 15.05
CA ASP A 89 0.15 10.91 15.24
C ASP A 89 0.64 9.45 15.31
N TRP A 90 1.88 9.21 14.88
CA TRP A 90 2.53 7.93 15.11
C TRP A 90 3.03 7.86 16.55
N ILE A 91 2.62 6.84 17.27
CA ILE A 91 3.04 6.59 18.65
C ILE A 91 3.85 5.29 18.74
N PRO A 92 4.82 5.21 19.67
CA PRO A 92 5.56 3.98 19.90
C PRO A 92 4.63 2.83 20.29
N ASP A 93 4.91 1.64 19.77
CA ASP A 93 4.17 0.42 20.06
C ASP A 93 5.11 -0.76 20.26
N SER A 94 5.26 -1.17 21.52
CA SER A 94 6.12 -2.29 21.89
C SER A 94 5.61 -3.67 21.46
N SER A 95 4.38 -3.77 20.98
CA SER A 95 3.82 -5.04 20.47
C SER A 95 4.51 -5.49 19.19
N GLY A 96 5.11 -4.54 18.45
CA GLY A 96 5.78 -4.82 17.19
C GLY A 96 4.82 -5.19 16.05
N PRO A 97 5.36 -5.71 14.94
CA PRO A 97 4.60 -6.04 13.75
C PRO A 97 3.78 -7.33 13.94
N ALA A 98 2.65 -7.44 13.23
CA ALA A 98 1.78 -8.61 13.26
C ALA A 98 2.40 -9.88 12.64
N TYR A 99 3.40 -9.71 11.79
CA TYR A 99 4.11 -10.79 11.10
C TYR A 99 5.59 -10.44 10.93
N THR A 100 6.39 -11.39 10.46
CA THR A 100 7.80 -11.20 10.13
C THR A 100 8.10 -11.68 8.70
N ASN A 101 9.31 -11.44 8.23
CA ASN A 101 9.78 -11.99 6.97
C ASN A 101 9.92 -13.55 6.99
N GLU A 102 9.86 -14.16 8.15
CA GLU A 102 9.89 -15.64 8.32
C GLU A 102 8.48 -16.23 8.35
N SER A 103 7.52 -15.49 8.92
CA SER A 103 6.12 -15.96 9.02
C SER A 103 5.28 -15.64 7.78
N CYS A 104 5.74 -14.74 6.88
CA CYS A 104 5.06 -14.43 5.63
C CYS A 104 5.96 -14.67 4.41
N HIS A 105 5.51 -15.55 3.52
CA HIS A 105 6.23 -15.89 2.28
C HIS A 105 5.78 -15.06 1.06
N GLU A 106 4.75 -14.23 1.20
CA GLU A 106 4.20 -13.39 0.14
C GLU A 106 4.97 -12.09 -0.09
N ILE A 107 5.97 -11.79 0.74
CA ILE A 107 6.75 -10.55 0.64
C ILE A 107 7.66 -10.61 -0.58
N GLU A 108 7.45 -9.71 -1.54
CA GLU A 108 8.35 -9.57 -2.69
C GLU A 108 9.75 -9.12 -2.26
N ASN A 109 10.76 -9.61 -2.98
CA ASN A 109 12.16 -9.41 -2.60
C ASN A 109 12.54 -7.95 -2.36
N HIS A 110 12.04 -7.03 -3.18
CA HIS A 110 12.38 -5.60 -3.10
C HIS A 110 11.68 -4.86 -1.94
N GLN A 111 10.75 -5.52 -1.24
CA GLN A 111 10.06 -4.98 -0.06
C GLN A 111 10.48 -5.70 1.23
N ASN A 112 11.26 -6.79 1.13
CA ASN A 112 11.71 -7.57 2.26
C ASN A 112 12.98 -6.98 2.88
N CYS A 113 12.84 -5.83 3.53
CA CYS A 113 13.95 -5.05 4.09
C CYS A 113 14.77 -5.83 5.10
N MET A 114 14.14 -6.63 5.98
CA MET A 114 14.80 -7.45 6.99
C MET A 114 15.69 -8.52 6.34
N ARG A 115 15.14 -9.29 5.39
CA ARG A 115 15.89 -10.31 4.65
C ARG A 115 17.03 -9.69 3.83
N ASN A 116 16.81 -8.50 3.31
CA ASN A 116 17.78 -7.80 2.48
C ASN A 116 18.90 -7.14 3.30
N GLY A 117 18.86 -7.27 4.63
CA GLY A 117 19.92 -6.85 5.54
C GLY A 117 19.85 -5.41 5.99
N ARG A 118 18.66 -4.81 6.03
CA ARG A 118 18.43 -3.51 6.65
C ARG A 118 18.82 -3.57 8.13
N PRO A 119 19.73 -2.69 8.62
CA PRO A 119 20.33 -2.84 9.95
C PRO A 119 19.44 -2.34 11.08
N ASP A 120 18.51 -1.42 10.82
CA ASP A 120 17.58 -0.87 11.81
C ASP A 120 16.23 -1.60 11.77
N SER A 121 15.59 -1.71 12.92
CA SER A 121 14.26 -2.31 13.08
C SER A 121 13.27 -1.40 13.79
N ASP A 122 13.67 -0.22 14.22
CA ASP A 122 12.85 0.69 15.04
C ASP A 122 11.59 1.15 14.30
N TYR A 123 11.63 1.19 12.96
CA TYR A 123 10.48 1.53 12.12
C TYR A 123 9.30 0.55 12.25
N LEU A 124 9.52 -0.64 12.84
CA LEU A 124 8.51 -1.67 13.08
C LEU A 124 7.66 -1.42 14.34
N TYR A 125 8.13 -0.57 15.24
CA TYR A 125 7.56 -0.38 16.58
C TYR A 125 6.75 0.92 16.71
N TRP A 126 5.98 1.23 15.69
CA TRP A 126 5.09 2.38 15.64
C TRP A 126 3.71 1.96 15.19
N ARG A 127 2.67 2.64 15.73
CA ARG A 127 1.30 2.52 15.25
C ARG A 127 0.68 3.89 15.01
N TRP A 128 -0.23 3.96 14.08
CA TRP A 128 -1.04 5.15 13.86
C TRP A 128 -2.07 5.28 14.98
N ASN A 129 -2.24 6.50 15.52
CA ASN A 129 -3.18 6.81 16.57
C ASN A 129 -3.96 8.06 16.18
N PRO A 130 -5.22 7.93 15.71
CA PRO A 130 -6.11 9.08 15.52
C PRO A 130 -6.27 9.88 16.79
N ARG A 131 -6.40 11.24 16.68
CA ARG A 131 -6.39 12.10 17.87
C ARG A 131 -7.60 11.93 18.76
N ASP A 132 -8.79 11.82 18.13
CA ASP A 132 -10.06 11.93 18.84
C ASP A 132 -10.79 10.59 19.00
N CYS A 133 -10.16 9.49 18.58
CA CYS A 133 -10.75 8.17 18.67
C CYS A 133 -9.72 7.04 18.70
N GLY A 134 -10.12 5.87 19.16
CA GLY A 134 -9.28 4.68 19.15
C GLY A 134 -9.32 4.00 17.79
N LEU A 135 -8.16 3.57 17.29
CA LEU A 135 -8.04 2.69 16.13
C LEU A 135 -7.61 1.29 16.61
N PRO A 136 -8.51 0.29 16.57
CA PRO A 136 -8.15 -1.08 16.91
C PRO A 136 -7.10 -1.63 15.95
N ARG A 137 -6.24 -2.52 16.44
CA ARG A 137 -5.38 -3.32 15.58
C ARG A 137 -6.22 -4.22 14.68
N PHE A 138 -5.76 -4.43 13.46
CA PHE A 138 -6.40 -5.34 12.51
C PHE A 138 -6.52 -6.75 13.11
N ASN A 139 -7.74 -7.28 13.09
CA ASN A 139 -8.00 -8.66 13.52
C ASN A 139 -8.23 -9.55 12.28
N PRO A 140 -7.26 -10.39 11.93
CA PRO A 140 -7.33 -11.18 10.70
C PRO A 140 -8.44 -12.24 10.70
N GLU A 141 -8.75 -12.85 11.84
CA GLU A 141 -9.85 -13.82 11.94
C GLU A 141 -11.19 -13.14 11.67
N ARG A 142 -11.46 -12.02 12.37
CA ARG A 142 -12.69 -11.24 12.17
C ARG A 142 -12.82 -10.72 10.74
N PHE A 143 -11.71 -10.29 10.13
CA PHE A 143 -11.72 -9.84 8.75
C PHE A 143 -12.09 -11.00 7.79
N LEU A 144 -11.46 -12.16 7.92
CA LEU A 144 -11.74 -13.33 7.10
C LEU A 144 -13.19 -13.82 7.27
N ASP A 145 -13.74 -13.74 8.48
CA ASP A 145 -15.15 -14.06 8.72
C ASP A 145 -16.10 -13.07 8.03
N LEU A 146 -15.80 -11.77 8.06
CA LEU A 146 -16.56 -10.74 7.35
C LEU A 146 -16.48 -10.93 5.82
N MET A 147 -15.34 -11.41 5.33
CA MET A 147 -15.10 -11.64 3.90
C MET A 147 -15.56 -13.01 3.41
N ARG A 148 -16.20 -13.80 4.23
CA ARG A 148 -16.71 -15.13 3.82
C ARG A 148 -17.65 -15.06 2.62
N ASN A 149 -17.33 -15.84 1.56
CA ASN A 149 -18.00 -15.85 0.26
C ASN A 149 -17.95 -14.52 -0.50
N LYS A 150 -16.93 -13.70 -0.25
CA LYS A 150 -16.75 -12.39 -0.88
C LYS A 150 -15.57 -12.38 -1.84
N SER A 151 -15.59 -11.40 -2.73
CA SER A 151 -14.53 -11.08 -3.67
C SER A 151 -14.05 -9.65 -3.45
N TRP A 152 -12.75 -9.48 -3.34
CA TRP A 152 -12.09 -8.20 -3.11
C TRP A 152 -11.00 -7.96 -4.14
N ALA A 153 -10.90 -6.74 -4.66
CA ALA A 153 -9.80 -6.34 -5.52
C ALA A 153 -9.11 -5.05 -5.04
N PHE A 154 -7.79 -5.04 -5.14
CA PHE A 154 -6.98 -3.84 -5.17
C PHE A 154 -6.71 -3.47 -6.62
N ILE A 155 -7.15 -2.29 -7.05
CA ILE A 155 -7.04 -1.81 -8.43
C ILE A 155 -6.13 -0.59 -8.45
N GLY A 156 -5.03 -0.66 -9.19
CA GLY A 156 -4.08 0.45 -9.25
C GLY A 156 -2.67 0.04 -9.66
N ASP A 157 -1.68 0.70 -9.09
CA ASP A 157 -0.27 0.57 -9.41
C ASP A 157 0.52 -0.36 -8.47
N SER A 158 1.84 -0.20 -8.41
CA SER A 158 2.73 -0.97 -7.55
C SER A 158 2.47 -0.77 -6.05
N ILE A 159 1.94 0.39 -5.64
CA ILE A 159 1.56 0.63 -4.23
C ILE A 159 0.32 -0.19 -3.87
N SER A 160 -0.60 -0.43 -4.81
CA SER A 160 -1.72 -1.36 -4.60
C SER A 160 -1.23 -2.81 -4.43
N ARG A 161 -0.16 -3.22 -5.14
CA ARG A 161 0.51 -4.51 -4.92
C ARG A 161 1.19 -4.56 -3.55
N ASN A 162 1.89 -3.50 -3.16
CA ASN A 162 2.52 -3.42 -1.83
C ASN A 162 1.47 -3.52 -0.70
N HIS A 163 0.32 -2.86 -0.86
CA HIS A 163 -0.78 -2.90 0.12
C HIS A 163 -1.41 -4.29 0.20
N VAL A 164 -1.71 -4.94 -0.93
CA VAL A 164 -2.27 -6.30 -0.90
C VAL A 164 -1.31 -7.32 -0.29
N GLN A 165 0.00 -7.17 -0.48
CA GLN A 165 1.00 -8.03 0.15
C GLN A 165 1.03 -7.87 1.66
N SER A 166 0.93 -6.63 2.17
CA SER A 166 0.74 -6.37 3.59
C SER A 166 -0.49 -7.11 4.14
N LEU A 167 -1.64 -6.96 3.46
CA LEU A 167 -2.87 -7.65 3.87
C LEU A 167 -2.71 -9.19 3.83
N LEU A 168 -2.11 -9.74 2.78
CA LEU A 168 -1.84 -11.18 2.67
C LEU A 168 -0.98 -11.68 3.83
N CYS A 169 0.07 -10.93 4.20
CA CYS A 169 0.93 -11.28 5.33
C CYS A 169 0.20 -11.28 6.67
N ILE A 170 -0.68 -10.31 6.89
CA ILE A 170 -1.51 -10.26 8.10
C ILE A 170 -2.50 -11.44 8.12
N LEU A 171 -3.17 -11.72 7.00
CA LEU A 171 -4.14 -12.80 6.90
C LEU A 171 -3.50 -14.19 6.97
N SER A 172 -2.24 -14.33 6.53
CA SER A 172 -1.51 -15.60 6.59
C SER A 172 -1.25 -16.10 8.02
N GLN A 173 -1.42 -15.23 9.02
CA GLN A 173 -1.35 -15.64 10.43
C GLN A 173 -2.56 -16.50 10.83
N VAL A 174 -3.62 -16.54 10.05
CA VAL A 174 -4.82 -17.35 10.24
C VAL A 174 -4.91 -18.45 9.19
N GLU A 175 -4.84 -18.10 7.92
CA GLU A 175 -4.85 -19.03 6.80
C GLU A 175 -3.91 -18.56 5.68
N GLN A 176 -3.08 -19.47 5.17
CA GLN A 176 -2.25 -19.20 4.00
C GLN A 176 -3.12 -19.12 2.75
N ALA A 177 -2.97 -18.01 2.04
CA ALA A 177 -3.63 -17.83 0.75
C ALA A 177 -3.05 -18.77 -0.31
N VAL A 178 -3.89 -19.24 -1.22
CA VAL A 178 -3.46 -20.03 -2.38
C VAL A 178 -3.51 -19.12 -3.60
N GLU A 179 -2.36 -18.85 -4.22
CA GLU A 179 -2.31 -18.15 -5.50
C GLU A 179 -2.96 -19.05 -6.57
N VAL A 180 -3.99 -18.55 -7.22
CA VAL A 180 -4.75 -19.29 -8.24
C VAL A 180 -4.60 -18.71 -9.65
N TYR A 181 -4.05 -17.51 -9.77
CA TYR A 181 -3.81 -16.85 -11.04
C TYR A 181 -2.74 -15.75 -10.91
N HIS A 182 -1.93 -15.58 -11.93
CA HIS A 182 -1.13 -14.39 -12.21
C HIS A 182 -1.09 -14.12 -13.71
N ASP A 183 -0.88 -12.86 -14.10
CA ASP A 183 -0.56 -12.50 -15.48
C ASP A 183 0.90 -12.84 -15.81
N GLU A 184 1.27 -12.77 -17.11
CA GLU A 184 2.62 -13.15 -17.58
C GLU A 184 3.73 -12.31 -16.91
N GLU A 185 3.43 -11.09 -16.51
CA GLU A 185 4.36 -10.15 -15.88
C GLU A 185 4.31 -10.19 -14.35
N TYR A 186 3.49 -11.06 -13.76
CA TYR A 186 3.25 -11.17 -12.31
C TYR A 186 2.80 -9.84 -11.66
N ARG A 187 2.19 -8.95 -12.44
CA ARG A 187 1.69 -7.65 -11.96
C ARG A 187 0.28 -7.73 -11.40
N SER A 188 -0.57 -8.57 -12.00
CA SER A 188 -1.92 -8.87 -11.51
C SER A 188 -1.96 -10.30 -11.00
N LYS A 189 -2.56 -10.51 -9.82
CA LYS A 189 -2.63 -11.81 -9.17
C LYS A 189 -3.98 -12.02 -8.50
N ILE A 190 -4.35 -13.28 -8.30
CA ILE A 190 -5.56 -13.69 -7.57
C ILE A 190 -5.17 -14.76 -6.57
N TRP A 191 -5.62 -14.59 -5.33
CA TRP A 191 -5.47 -15.55 -4.24
C TRP A 191 -6.83 -15.99 -3.73
N ARG A 192 -6.87 -17.19 -3.18
CA ARG A 192 -8.04 -17.75 -2.52
C ARG A 192 -7.70 -18.17 -1.10
N PHE A 193 -8.64 -17.89 -0.19
CA PHE A 193 -8.67 -18.42 1.18
C PHE A 193 -9.77 -19.51 1.23
N PRO A 194 -9.39 -20.81 1.10
CA PRO A 194 -10.35 -21.89 0.92
C PRO A 194 -11.37 -22.03 2.04
N SER A 195 -10.94 -21.92 3.32
CA SER A 195 -11.83 -22.10 4.48
C SER A 195 -12.89 -21.01 4.61
N TYR A 196 -12.65 -19.87 3.98
CA TYR A 196 -13.57 -18.72 3.97
C TYR A 196 -14.28 -18.54 2.64
N ASN A 197 -13.91 -19.30 1.60
CA ASN A 197 -14.35 -19.08 0.22
C ASN A 197 -14.19 -17.59 -0.20
N PHE A 198 -13.11 -16.97 0.28
CA PHE A 198 -12.78 -15.58 0.02
C PHE A 198 -11.77 -15.49 -1.14
N ILE A 199 -11.99 -14.55 -2.05
CA ILE A 199 -11.10 -14.26 -3.18
C ILE A 199 -10.53 -12.86 -3.02
N LEU A 200 -9.21 -12.77 -2.99
CA LEU A 200 -8.47 -11.52 -2.96
C LEU A 200 -7.69 -11.38 -4.26
N SER A 201 -7.71 -10.21 -4.86
CA SER A 201 -6.98 -9.95 -6.11
C SER A 201 -6.30 -8.59 -6.11
N VAL A 202 -5.23 -8.49 -6.90
CA VAL A 202 -4.67 -7.22 -7.33
C VAL A 202 -4.74 -7.14 -8.85
N ILE A 203 -5.23 -6.01 -9.36
CA ILE A 203 -5.37 -5.73 -10.79
C ILE A 203 -4.47 -4.54 -11.10
N TRP A 204 -3.38 -4.80 -11.82
CA TRP A 204 -2.43 -3.76 -12.17
C TRP A 204 -2.93 -2.93 -13.35
N THR A 205 -3.24 -1.67 -13.07
CA THR A 205 -3.72 -0.66 -14.01
C THR A 205 -3.34 0.73 -13.47
N PRO A 206 -2.09 1.18 -13.70
CA PRO A 206 -1.51 2.32 -12.99
C PRO A 206 -2.16 3.67 -13.32
N PHE A 207 -2.88 3.75 -14.43
CA PHE A 207 -3.61 4.96 -14.84
C PHE A 207 -5.13 4.83 -14.67
N LEU A 208 -5.65 3.65 -14.38
CA LEU A 208 -7.10 3.34 -14.32
C LEU A 208 -7.84 3.54 -15.66
N VAL A 209 -7.29 4.33 -16.55
CA VAL A 209 -7.73 4.54 -17.94
C VAL A 209 -6.82 3.76 -18.89
N LYS A 210 -7.25 3.57 -20.11
CA LYS A 210 -6.51 2.87 -21.15
C LYS A 210 -5.16 3.55 -21.40
N ALA A 211 -4.10 2.76 -21.34
CA ALA A 211 -2.73 3.22 -21.59
C ALA A 211 -1.94 2.21 -22.41
N ALA A 212 -1.08 2.71 -23.33
CA ALA A 212 -0.01 1.94 -23.90
C ALA A 212 1.31 2.38 -23.24
N ILE A 213 1.92 1.45 -22.51
CA ILE A 213 3.13 1.66 -21.71
C ILE A 213 4.29 0.96 -22.42
N PHE A 214 5.39 1.68 -22.59
CA PHE A 214 6.59 1.19 -23.27
C PHE A 214 7.74 1.27 -22.28
N GLU A 215 8.04 0.15 -21.62
CA GLU A 215 9.14 0.01 -20.66
C GLU A 215 10.00 -1.19 -21.02
N ASP A 216 11.30 -1.10 -20.74
CA ASP A 216 12.19 -2.24 -20.77
C ASP A 216 12.02 -3.14 -19.54
N ILE A 217 12.79 -4.21 -19.44
CA ILE A 217 12.74 -5.17 -18.33
C ILE A 217 13.12 -4.54 -16.98
N ASN A 218 13.79 -3.39 -16.98
CA ASN A 218 14.17 -2.66 -15.77
C ASN A 218 13.15 -1.58 -15.39
N GLY A 219 12.04 -1.45 -16.13
CA GLY A 219 11.01 -0.43 -15.90
C GLY A 219 11.39 0.96 -16.44
N VAL A 220 12.43 1.02 -17.30
CA VAL A 220 12.84 2.28 -17.95
C VAL A 220 11.98 2.51 -19.18
N SER A 221 11.38 3.70 -19.27
CA SER A 221 10.54 4.08 -20.42
C SER A 221 11.36 4.11 -21.70
N THR A 222 10.92 3.38 -22.71
CA THR A 222 11.52 3.32 -24.05
C THR A 222 10.82 4.24 -25.05
N SER A 223 9.62 4.70 -24.73
CA SER A 223 8.86 5.70 -25.49
C SER A 223 7.86 6.39 -24.55
N GLU A 224 7.25 7.50 -25.03
CA GLU A 224 6.22 8.20 -24.26
C GLU A 224 4.97 7.33 -24.15
N ILE A 225 4.39 7.33 -22.94
CA ILE A 225 3.14 6.64 -22.66
C ILE A 225 2.03 7.26 -23.50
N GLN A 226 1.19 6.43 -24.12
CA GLN A 226 -0.01 6.88 -24.80
C GLN A 226 -1.18 6.70 -23.85
N LEU A 227 -1.80 7.77 -23.39
CA LEU A 227 -2.83 7.78 -22.36
C LEU A 227 -4.17 8.27 -22.93
N TYR A 228 -5.20 7.41 -22.88
CA TYR A 228 -6.53 7.67 -23.43
C TYR A 228 -7.45 8.13 -22.30
N LEU A 229 -7.67 9.44 -22.18
CA LEU A 229 -8.36 10.05 -21.04
C LEU A 229 -9.88 9.90 -21.09
N ASP A 230 -10.42 9.39 -22.18
CA ASP A 230 -11.86 9.11 -22.40
C ASP A 230 -12.20 7.61 -22.45
N GLU A 231 -11.21 6.72 -22.27
CA GLU A 231 -11.41 5.28 -22.25
C GLU A 231 -10.89 4.65 -20.93
N LEU A 232 -11.77 3.94 -20.21
CA LEU A 232 -11.35 3.16 -19.04
C LEU A 232 -10.56 1.92 -19.43
N ASP A 233 -9.64 1.49 -18.56
CA ASP A 233 -8.93 0.23 -18.76
C ASP A 233 -9.87 -0.96 -18.54
N LYS A 234 -10.05 -1.77 -19.58
CA LYS A 234 -10.89 -2.97 -19.54
C LYS A 234 -10.39 -4.04 -18.57
N LYS A 235 -9.08 -4.03 -18.23
CA LYS A 235 -8.50 -5.00 -17.29
C LYS A 235 -9.22 -5.02 -15.95
N TRP A 236 -9.67 -3.86 -15.47
CA TRP A 236 -10.38 -3.79 -14.20
C TRP A 236 -11.89 -3.61 -14.36
N THR A 237 -12.37 -2.87 -15.36
CA THR A 237 -13.81 -2.60 -15.51
C THR A 237 -14.64 -3.84 -15.81
N GLU A 238 -14.09 -4.81 -16.53
CA GLU A 238 -14.75 -6.09 -16.79
C GLU A 238 -14.86 -6.94 -15.52
N LYS A 239 -13.86 -6.89 -14.63
CA LYS A 239 -13.85 -7.64 -13.37
C LYS A 239 -14.68 -6.95 -12.28
N TYR A 240 -14.78 -5.62 -12.32
CA TYR A 240 -15.51 -4.82 -11.32
C TYR A 240 -16.94 -5.31 -11.12
N LYS A 241 -17.60 -5.78 -12.18
CA LYS A 241 -19.00 -6.24 -12.16
C LYS A 241 -19.29 -7.39 -11.19
N SER A 242 -18.27 -8.12 -10.77
CA SER A 242 -18.38 -9.29 -9.89
C SER A 242 -17.69 -9.10 -8.53
N LEU A 243 -17.22 -7.90 -8.21
CA LEU A 243 -16.53 -7.62 -6.95
C LEU A 243 -17.50 -7.15 -5.88
N ASP A 244 -17.31 -7.63 -4.65
CA ASP A 244 -18.04 -7.16 -3.47
C ASP A 244 -17.33 -5.95 -2.83
N TYR A 245 -15.99 -5.96 -2.80
CA TYR A 245 -15.16 -4.93 -2.22
C TYR A 245 -14.05 -4.50 -3.18
N VAL A 246 -13.74 -3.22 -3.19
CA VAL A 246 -12.70 -2.65 -4.04
C VAL A 246 -11.91 -1.59 -3.27
N VAL A 247 -10.58 -1.69 -3.31
CA VAL A 247 -9.69 -0.56 -3.04
C VAL A 247 -9.17 -0.06 -4.38
N ILE A 248 -9.49 1.16 -4.75
CA ILE A 248 -9.04 1.77 -6.01
C ILE A 248 -8.12 2.95 -5.72
N ALA A 249 -6.99 3.03 -6.43
CA ALA A 249 -6.00 4.08 -6.28
C ALA A 249 -5.32 4.38 -7.61
N GLY A 250 -5.01 5.64 -7.85
CA GLY A 250 -4.11 6.08 -8.91
C GLY A 250 -2.85 6.71 -8.30
N GLY A 251 -2.07 7.42 -9.10
CA GLY A 251 -1.04 8.24 -8.49
C GLY A 251 0.20 8.52 -9.34
N LYS A 252 1.37 8.24 -8.80
CA LYS A 252 2.69 8.70 -9.30
C LYS A 252 3.00 8.35 -10.76
N TRP A 253 2.29 7.42 -11.37
CA TRP A 253 2.44 7.10 -12.80
C TRP A 253 2.07 8.27 -13.72
N PHE A 254 1.14 9.14 -13.29
CA PHE A 254 0.76 10.33 -14.05
C PHE A 254 1.89 11.37 -14.17
N LEU A 255 2.95 11.26 -13.36
CA LEU A 255 4.13 12.12 -13.43
C LEU A 255 5.11 11.72 -14.54
N LYS A 256 4.90 10.56 -15.18
CA LYS A 256 5.73 10.11 -16.32
C LYS A 256 5.35 10.86 -17.59
N THR A 257 6.32 11.00 -18.50
CA THR A 257 6.10 11.55 -19.84
C THR A 257 4.99 10.79 -20.56
N ALA A 258 3.95 11.51 -20.96
CA ALA A 258 2.79 10.91 -21.63
C ALA A 258 2.19 11.83 -22.70
N ILE A 259 1.68 11.22 -23.77
CA ILE A 259 0.86 11.87 -24.79
C ILE A 259 -0.59 11.52 -24.52
N TYR A 260 -1.45 12.55 -24.51
CA TYR A 260 -2.87 12.43 -24.17
C TYR A 260 -3.73 12.33 -25.41
N HIS A 261 -4.68 11.41 -25.36
CA HIS A 261 -5.67 11.17 -26.40
C HIS A 261 -7.08 11.37 -25.85
N GLU A 262 -7.88 12.13 -26.57
CA GLU A 262 -9.32 12.30 -26.32
C GLU A 262 -10.05 12.35 -27.68
N ASN A 263 -11.21 11.70 -27.79
CA ASN A 263 -12.00 11.63 -29.03
C ASN A 263 -11.19 11.17 -30.25
N ASN A 264 -10.32 10.17 -30.08
CA ASN A 264 -9.41 9.64 -31.10
C ASN A 264 -8.41 10.66 -31.68
N THR A 265 -8.15 11.75 -30.98
CA THR A 265 -7.16 12.76 -31.37
C THR A 265 -6.19 13.04 -30.23
N ILE A 266 -5.00 13.54 -30.55
CA ILE A 266 -4.06 14.00 -29.54
C ILE A 266 -4.56 15.32 -29.01
N SER A 267 -4.81 15.40 -27.68
CA SER A 267 -5.24 16.61 -26.98
C SER A 267 -4.07 17.41 -26.39
N GLY A 268 -2.97 16.74 -26.06
CA GLY A 268 -1.79 17.37 -25.46
C GLY A 268 -0.82 16.36 -24.87
N CYS A 269 -0.02 16.79 -23.91
CA CYS A 269 0.96 15.93 -23.26
C CYS A 269 1.32 16.41 -21.86
N HIS A 270 2.13 15.59 -21.18
CA HIS A 270 2.90 15.97 -20.01
C HIS A 270 4.38 15.68 -20.23
N TYR A 271 5.20 16.70 -19.95
CA TYR A 271 6.66 16.66 -20.06
C TYR A 271 7.15 16.05 -21.38
N CYS A 272 6.75 16.69 -22.48
CA CYS A 272 7.10 16.24 -23.83
C CYS A 272 7.98 17.26 -24.59
N PRO A 273 9.19 17.56 -24.10
CA PRO A 273 10.07 18.56 -24.72
C PRO A 273 10.41 18.16 -26.16
N GLY A 274 10.45 19.16 -27.06
CA GLY A 274 10.76 18.93 -28.48
C GLY A 274 9.62 18.40 -29.34
N LYS A 275 8.44 18.16 -28.75
CA LYS A 275 7.21 17.86 -29.50
C LYS A 275 6.38 19.14 -29.68
N ASN A 276 5.79 19.31 -30.85
CA ASN A 276 4.89 20.44 -31.10
C ASN A 276 3.47 20.10 -30.60
N LEU A 277 3.35 19.87 -29.27
CA LEU A 277 2.10 19.54 -28.57
C LEU A 277 1.89 20.50 -27.41
N THR A 278 0.62 20.72 -27.05
CA THR A 278 0.27 21.53 -25.89
C THR A 278 0.64 20.79 -24.61
N GLU A 279 1.44 21.39 -23.74
CA GLU A 279 1.69 20.88 -22.40
C GLU A 279 0.43 21.16 -21.54
N LEU A 280 -0.26 20.11 -21.12
CA LEU A 280 -1.47 20.19 -20.28
C LEU A 280 -1.20 19.88 -18.82
N GLY A 281 -0.04 19.29 -18.52
CA GLY A 281 0.34 18.88 -17.18
C GLY A 281 -0.24 17.53 -16.75
N PHE A 282 0.33 17.00 -15.67
CA PHE A 282 -0.12 15.71 -15.07
C PHE A 282 -1.46 15.88 -14.34
N ASP A 283 -1.70 17.04 -13.74
CA ASP A 283 -2.90 17.40 -13.00
C ASP A 283 -4.14 17.34 -13.87
N TYR A 284 -4.06 17.84 -15.11
CA TYR A 284 -5.13 17.73 -16.10
C TYR A 284 -5.50 16.26 -16.35
N ALA A 285 -4.50 15.42 -16.65
CA ALA A 285 -4.74 14.02 -16.97
C ALA A 285 -5.26 13.24 -15.77
N TYR A 286 -4.69 13.50 -14.58
CA TYR A 286 -5.09 12.85 -13.36
C TYR A 286 -6.54 13.15 -12.99
N ARG A 287 -6.93 14.44 -13.02
CA ARG A 287 -8.31 14.86 -12.78
C ARG A 287 -9.30 14.23 -13.77
N LYS A 288 -8.96 14.23 -15.05
CA LYS A 288 -9.79 13.59 -16.10
C LYS A 288 -9.97 12.10 -15.86
N ALA A 289 -8.90 11.41 -15.55
CA ALA A 289 -8.94 9.97 -15.26
C ALA A 289 -9.84 9.69 -14.05
N LEU A 290 -9.68 10.42 -12.94
CA LEU A 290 -10.50 10.25 -11.74
C LEU A 290 -11.97 10.53 -12.01
N GLN A 291 -12.29 11.59 -12.73
CA GLN A 291 -13.68 11.91 -13.14
C GLN A 291 -14.32 10.73 -13.90
N LEU A 292 -13.59 10.16 -14.85
CA LEU A 292 -14.08 9.03 -15.65
C LEU A 292 -14.28 7.78 -14.79
N VAL A 293 -13.32 7.48 -13.92
CA VAL A 293 -13.35 6.33 -12.99
C VAL A 293 -14.52 6.46 -12.01
N LEU A 294 -14.64 7.59 -11.34
CA LEU A 294 -15.68 7.83 -10.35
C LEU A 294 -17.07 7.86 -10.97
N LYS A 295 -17.21 8.43 -12.18
CA LYS A 295 -18.46 8.35 -12.96
C LYS A 295 -18.85 6.92 -13.29
N PHE A 296 -17.89 6.07 -13.67
CA PHE A 296 -18.16 4.65 -13.92
C PHE A 296 -18.61 3.93 -12.66
N ILE A 297 -17.92 4.13 -11.54
CA ILE A 297 -18.24 3.51 -10.25
C ILE A 297 -19.67 3.91 -9.82
N THR A 298 -19.95 5.20 -9.78
CA THR A 298 -21.24 5.74 -9.31
C THR A 298 -22.41 5.39 -10.22
N GLY A 299 -22.16 5.18 -11.52
CA GLY A 299 -23.16 4.74 -12.50
C GLY A 299 -23.27 3.24 -12.67
N SER A 300 -22.51 2.43 -11.92
CA SER A 300 -22.50 0.97 -12.07
C SER A 300 -23.73 0.30 -11.43
N ASP A 301 -24.21 -0.77 -12.08
CA ASP A 301 -25.22 -1.67 -11.48
C ASP A 301 -24.65 -2.50 -10.32
N ASN A 302 -23.33 -2.75 -10.31
CA ASN A 302 -22.66 -3.44 -9.21
C ASN A 302 -22.52 -2.52 -7.98
N LYS A 303 -23.03 -2.96 -6.85
CA LYS A 303 -23.05 -2.21 -5.58
C LYS A 303 -21.88 -2.62 -4.68
N ALA A 304 -20.68 -2.65 -5.24
CA ALA A 304 -19.48 -2.92 -4.48
C ALA A 304 -19.26 -1.88 -3.37
N PHE A 305 -18.66 -2.29 -2.27
CA PHE A 305 -18.10 -1.39 -1.27
C PHE A 305 -16.75 -0.87 -1.80
N VAL A 306 -16.66 0.41 -2.09
CA VAL A 306 -15.49 1.04 -2.71
C VAL A 306 -14.75 1.91 -1.73
N LEU A 307 -13.47 1.62 -1.53
CA LEU A 307 -12.50 2.47 -0.85
C LEU A 307 -11.64 3.17 -1.92
N PHE A 308 -11.73 4.48 -2.00
CA PHE A 308 -10.79 5.27 -2.78
C PHE A 308 -9.59 5.59 -1.89
N ARG A 309 -8.42 5.01 -2.18
CA ARG A 309 -7.18 5.27 -1.44
C ARG A 309 -6.41 6.41 -2.11
N THR A 310 -6.03 7.40 -1.31
CA THR A 310 -5.22 8.53 -1.78
C THR A 310 -3.81 8.11 -2.18
N THR A 311 -3.18 8.93 -3.01
CA THR A 311 -1.79 8.75 -3.43
C THR A 311 -0.85 8.85 -2.22
N THR A 312 0.17 8.01 -2.22
CA THR A 312 1.20 8.03 -1.17
C THR A 312 2.38 8.92 -1.60
N PRO A 313 2.85 9.84 -0.74
CA PRO A 313 4.03 10.62 -1.01
C PRO A 313 5.29 9.74 -1.01
N ASP A 314 6.31 10.16 -1.77
CA ASP A 314 7.64 9.60 -1.68
C ASP A 314 8.53 10.44 -0.75
N HIS A 315 9.64 9.82 -0.28
CA HIS A 315 10.58 10.48 0.63
C HIS A 315 12.00 10.58 0.07
N PHE A 316 12.13 10.78 -1.24
CA PHE A 316 13.43 11.05 -1.83
C PHE A 316 14.01 12.37 -1.33
N GLU A 317 15.26 12.33 -0.87
CA GLU A 317 16.08 13.47 -0.45
C GLU A 317 17.34 13.55 -1.32
N ASN A 318 17.83 14.77 -1.56
CA ASN A 318 19.04 15.05 -2.36
C ASN A 318 19.00 14.51 -3.80
N GLY A 319 17.84 14.45 -4.40
CA GLY A 319 17.59 13.98 -5.75
C GLY A 319 16.31 13.16 -5.84
N GLU A 320 16.01 12.70 -7.04
CA GLU A 320 14.87 11.85 -7.35
C GLU A 320 15.31 10.39 -7.59
N TRP A 321 14.37 9.50 -7.82
CA TRP A 321 14.66 8.08 -8.07
C TRP A 321 15.65 7.85 -9.23
N PHE A 322 15.68 8.74 -10.22
CA PHE A 322 16.55 8.67 -11.40
C PHE A 322 17.84 9.53 -11.28
N SER A 323 17.94 10.37 -10.27
CA SER A 323 19.08 11.29 -10.07
C SER A 323 19.88 11.05 -8.78
N GLY A 324 19.72 9.86 -8.20
CA GLY A 324 20.49 9.42 -7.03
C GLY A 324 19.91 9.86 -5.68
N GLY A 325 18.61 10.17 -5.63
CA GLY A 325 17.91 10.46 -4.39
C GLY A 325 17.99 9.30 -3.38
N VAL A 326 17.97 9.63 -2.09
CA VAL A 326 18.11 8.68 -0.98
C VAL A 326 17.00 8.90 0.05
N CYS A 327 16.78 7.90 0.93
CA CYS A 327 15.90 7.98 2.09
C CYS A 327 16.55 7.26 3.28
N ASN A 328 17.36 8.01 4.02
CA ASN A 328 18.21 7.46 5.08
C ASN A 328 17.66 7.75 6.50
N ARG A 329 16.43 8.20 6.61
CA ARG A 329 15.81 8.46 7.91
C ARG A 329 15.43 7.15 8.59
N THR A 330 15.60 7.13 9.93
CA THR A 330 15.38 5.94 10.76
C THR A 330 14.28 6.15 11.80
N ALA A 331 13.55 7.26 11.74
CA ALA A 331 12.47 7.58 12.66
C ALA A 331 11.36 8.38 11.94
N PRO A 332 10.11 8.28 12.43
CA PRO A 332 9.01 9.10 11.95
C PRO A 332 9.28 10.59 12.09
N PHE A 333 8.73 11.39 11.20
CA PHE A 333 8.64 12.83 11.42
C PHE A 333 7.70 13.15 12.59
N LYS A 334 7.98 14.24 13.28
CA LYS A 334 7.15 14.73 14.38
C LYS A 334 6.60 16.12 14.02
N GLY A 335 5.32 16.31 14.32
CA GLY A 335 4.64 17.56 14.09
C GLY A 335 4.10 17.73 12.67
N GLU A 336 3.94 18.97 12.27
CA GLU A 336 3.45 19.31 10.92
C GLU A 336 4.61 19.33 9.94
N ILE A 337 4.35 18.81 8.76
CA ILE A 337 5.30 18.76 7.64
C ILE A 337 4.55 19.28 6.42
N ASP A 338 5.23 20.17 5.69
CA ASP A 338 4.72 20.64 4.41
C ASP A 338 4.78 19.52 3.37
N MET A 339 3.66 19.34 2.68
CA MET A 339 3.57 18.41 1.56
C MET A 339 4.32 18.99 0.36
N LYS A 340 5.03 18.15 -0.40
CA LYS A 340 5.61 18.57 -1.69
C LYS A 340 4.48 19.03 -2.62
N ASP A 341 4.73 20.07 -3.43
CA ASP A 341 3.73 20.66 -4.33
C ASP A 341 2.99 19.62 -5.18
N VAL A 342 3.72 18.65 -5.73
CA VAL A 342 3.15 17.57 -6.55
C VAL A 342 2.18 16.70 -5.73
N ASP A 343 2.55 16.33 -4.52
CA ASP A 343 1.73 15.50 -3.64
C ASP A 343 0.51 16.27 -3.16
N ALA A 344 0.66 17.57 -2.88
CA ALA A 344 -0.43 18.45 -2.49
C ALA A 344 -1.48 18.59 -3.63
N ILE A 345 -1.02 18.84 -4.88
CA ILE A 345 -1.88 18.93 -6.05
C ILE A 345 -2.65 17.62 -6.28
N MET A 346 -1.96 16.48 -6.18
CA MET A 346 -2.60 15.17 -6.38
C MET A 346 -3.64 14.89 -5.29
N HIS A 347 -3.30 15.14 -4.03
CA HIS A 347 -4.19 14.94 -2.89
C HIS A 347 -5.43 15.85 -2.96
N GLU A 348 -5.26 17.13 -3.32
CA GLU A 348 -6.38 18.06 -3.51
C GLU A 348 -7.34 17.58 -4.60
N ILE A 349 -6.81 17.14 -5.75
CA ILE A 349 -7.62 16.57 -6.85
C ILE A 349 -8.41 15.34 -6.35
N GLU A 350 -7.78 14.44 -5.59
CA GLU A 350 -8.42 13.23 -5.06
C GLU A 350 -9.59 13.58 -4.13
N LEU A 351 -9.35 14.47 -3.17
CA LEU A 351 -10.38 14.89 -2.22
C LEU A 351 -11.55 15.56 -2.93
N GLU A 352 -11.28 16.53 -3.83
CA GLU A 352 -12.32 17.24 -4.58
C GLU A 352 -13.17 16.29 -5.45
N GLU A 353 -12.53 15.39 -6.22
CA GLU A 353 -13.28 14.54 -7.15
C GLU A 353 -14.08 13.45 -6.40
N VAL A 354 -13.59 12.92 -5.29
CA VAL A 354 -14.34 11.97 -4.44
C VAL A 354 -15.52 12.67 -3.77
N GLU A 355 -15.31 13.88 -3.21
CA GLU A 355 -16.38 14.65 -2.55
C GLU A 355 -17.54 14.94 -3.51
N LYS A 356 -17.22 15.39 -4.74
CA LYS A 356 -18.23 15.71 -5.79
C LYS A 356 -19.19 14.58 -6.09
N VAL A 357 -18.76 13.32 -5.92
CA VAL A 357 -19.58 12.16 -6.30
C VAL A 357 -20.16 11.39 -5.13
N THR A 358 -19.76 11.70 -3.89
CA THR A 358 -20.16 10.94 -2.68
C THR A 358 -21.67 10.92 -2.49
N ALA A 359 -22.35 12.03 -2.66
CA ALA A 359 -23.81 12.11 -2.54
C ALA A 359 -24.51 11.26 -3.62
N MET A 360 -24.09 11.37 -4.87
CA MET A 360 -24.63 10.57 -5.99
C MET A 360 -24.35 9.07 -5.81
N ALA A 361 -23.18 8.69 -5.28
CA ALA A 361 -22.88 7.30 -4.96
C ALA A 361 -23.91 6.75 -3.96
N ALA A 362 -24.18 7.49 -2.88
CA ALA A 362 -25.15 7.10 -1.86
C ALA A 362 -26.57 7.00 -2.42
N GLU A 363 -27.02 7.95 -3.25
CA GLU A 363 -28.31 7.92 -3.93
C GLU A 363 -28.46 6.68 -4.83
N ASN A 364 -27.38 6.24 -5.46
CA ASN A 364 -27.34 5.06 -6.29
C ASN A 364 -27.09 3.76 -5.47
N GLY A 365 -27.07 3.81 -4.14
CA GLY A 365 -26.87 2.66 -3.25
C GLY A 365 -25.44 2.08 -3.30
N ILE A 366 -24.45 2.90 -3.65
CA ILE A 366 -23.02 2.54 -3.67
C ILE A 366 -22.36 3.11 -2.42
N VAL A 367 -21.65 2.27 -1.71
CA VAL A 367 -20.82 2.70 -0.57
C VAL A 367 -19.47 3.11 -1.11
N LEU A 368 -19.25 4.42 -1.25
CA LEU A 368 -17.94 5.00 -1.60
C LEU A 368 -17.38 5.70 -0.36
N LYS A 369 -16.19 5.30 0.06
CA LYS A 369 -15.48 5.87 1.21
C LYS A 369 -14.07 6.28 0.80
N LEU A 370 -13.61 7.39 1.37
CA LEU A 370 -12.22 7.80 1.30
C LEU A 370 -11.38 6.95 2.26
N LEU A 371 -10.23 6.51 1.79
CA LEU A 371 -9.13 5.94 2.58
C LEU A 371 -7.93 6.88 2.41
N ASP A 372 -7.91 7.96 3.20
CA ASP A 372 -6.84 8.95 3.12
C ASP A 372 -5.60 8.45 3.87
N THR A 373 -4.65 7.95 3.12
CA THR A 373 -3.37 7.46 3.64
C THR A 373 -2.24 8.48 3.51
N THR A 374 -2.51 9.68 3.00
CA THR A 374 -1.47 10.66 2.64
C THR A 374 -0.72 11.16 3.85
N ARG A 375 -1.42 11.71 4.86
CA ARG A 375 -0.79 12.28 6.05
C ARG A 375 0.00 11.25 6.85
N LEU A 376 -0.63 10.10 7.15
CA LEU A 376 0.05 9.07 7.94
C LEU A 376 1.28 8.50 7.21
N SER A 377 1.23 8.42 5.89
CA SER A 377 2.37 7.99 5.07
C SER A 377 3.49 9.03 5.06
N MET A 378 3.14 10.31 4.88
CA MET A 378 4.09 11.42 4.84
C MET A 378 4.94 11.52 6.12
N LEU A 379 4.40 11.10 7.25
CA LEU A 379 5.11 11.11 8.52
C LEU A 379 6.10 9.95 8.70
N ARG A 380 6.22 9.02 7.71
CA ARG A 380 7.02 7.79 7.83
C ARG A 380 8.16 7.66 6.81
N PRO A 381 9.10 8.63 6.77
CA PRO A 381 10.26 8.54 5.88
C PRO A 381 11.18 7.36 6.20
N ASP A 382 11.04 6.78 7.38
CA ASP A 382 11.79 5.64 7.91
C ASP A 382 11.29 4.28 7.38
N GLY A 383 10.12 4.24 6.72
CA GLY A 383 9.46 2.98 6.34
C GLY A 383 9.86 2.40 4.98
N HIS A 384 10.76 3.04 4.24
CA HIS A 384 11.10 2.66 2.87
C HIS A 384 12.27 1.68 2.79
N PRO A 385 12.31 0.84 1.73
CA PRO A 385 13.44 -0.06 1.51
C PRO A 385 14.78 0.67 1.32
N GLY A 386 14.77 1.86 0.74
CA GLY A 386 16.00 2.56 0.39
C GLY A 386 16.91 1.67 -0.46
N PRO A 387 18.20 1.51 -0.12
CA PRO A 387 19.12 0.63 -0.82
C PRO A 387 18.81 -0.86 -0.60
N TYR A 388 18.07 -1.21 0.48
CA TYR A 388 17.68 -2.59 0.83
C TYR A 388 16.51 -3.14 0.00
N ARG A 389 16.12 -2.43 -1.07
CA ARG A 389 15.37 -3.03 -2.17
C ARG A 389 16.12 -4.18 -2.85
N GLN A 390 17.43 -4.24 -2.67
CA GLN A 390 18.33 -5.29 -3.15
C GLN A 390 18.84 -6.12 -1.98
N PHE A 391 19.06 -7.41 -2.21
CA PHE A 391 19.61 -8.31 -1.20
C PHE A 391 21.05 -7.93 -0.87
N GLN A 392 21.33 -7.63 0.40
CA GLN A 392 22.66 -7.29 0.95
C GLN A 392 23.45 -6.32 0.05
N PRO A 393 22.93 -5.11 -0.22
CA PRO A 393 23.48 -4.22 -1.26
C PRO A 393 24.93 -3.82 -1.03
N PHE A 394 25.40 -3.86 0.23
CA PHE A 394 26.77 -3.46 0.62
C PHE A 394 27.71 -4.64 0.93
N ALA A 395 27.28 -5.90 0.70
CA ALA A 395 28.09 -7.08 1.05
C ALA A 395 29.42 -7.15 0.28
N LYS A 396 29.42 -6.71 -1.01
CA LYS A 396 30.62 -6.73 -1.85
C LYS A 396 31.48 -5.45 -1.72
N ALA A 397 30.88 -4.31 -1.51
CA ALA A 397 31.53 -3.03 -1.38
C ALA A 397 30.72 -2.10 -0.48
N LYS A 398 31.31 -1.65 0.65
CA LYS A 398 30.62 -0.80 1.63
C LYS A 398 30.10 0.53 1.05
N ASN A 399 30.75 1.03 0.01
CA ASN A 399 30.41 2.30 -0.66
C ASN A 399 29.81 2.07 -2.05
N ALA A 400 29.14 0.94 -2.29
CA ALA A 400 28.45 0.70 -3.55
C ALA A 400 27.37 1.76 -3.77
N THR A 401 27.30 2.29 -5.00
CA THR A 401 26.14 3.11 -5.41
C THR A 401 24.99 2.19 -5.70
N VAL A 402 23.91 2.31 -4.93
CA VAL A 402 22.70 1.50 -5.06
C VAL A 402 21.53 2.43 -5.29
N GLN A 403 20.70 2.12 -6.27
CA GLN A 403 19.45 2.84 -6.49
C GLN A 403 18.53 2.61 -5.30
N ASN A 404 18.05 3.71 -4.70
CA ASN A 404 17.12 3.66 -3.57
C ASN A 404 15.68 3.52 -4.05
N ASP A 405 14.86 2.90 -3.20
CA ASP A 405 13.42 2.91 -3.30
C ASP A 405 12.84 3.65 -2.09
N CYS A 406 12.39 4.86 -2.34
CA CYS A 406 11.84 5.75 -1.32
C CYS A 406 10.33 6.01 -1.54
N LEU A 407 9.68 5.13 -2.30
CA LEU A 407 8.25 5.18 -2.58
C LEU A 407 7.52 3.95 -2.01
N HIS A 408 8.02 2.73 -2.28
CA HIS A 408 7.42 1.52 -1.73
C HIS A 408 7.76 1.35 -0.25
N TRP A 409 7.01 0.51 0.44
CA TRP A 409 7.14 0.27 1.87
C TRP A 409 7.80 -1.07 2.15
N CYS A 410 8.65 -1.10 3.18
CA CYS A 410 9.12 -2.35 3.78
C CYS A 410 7.94 -3.19 4.26
N LEU A 411 8.06 -4.50 4.22
CA LEU A 411 7.13 -5.46 4.79
C LEU A 411 7.85 -6.39 5.77
N PRO A 412 7.39 -6.44 7.05
CA PRO A 412 6.40 -5.56 7.67
C PRO A 412 6.85 -4.11 7.70
N GLY A 413 5.90 -3.16 7.83
CA GLY A 413 6.21 -1.75 7.85
C GLY A 413 5.00 -0.83 8.03
N PRO A 414 5.17 0.48 7.82
CA PRO A 414 4.11 1.47 8.06
C PRO A 414 2.81 1.23 7.29
N ILE A 415 2.89 0.64 6.11
CA ILE A 415 1.74 0.30 5.26
C ILE A 415 0.76 -0.67 5.96
N ASP A 416 1.21 -1.43 6.95
CA ASP A 416 0.37 -2.37 7.69
C ASP A 416 -0.76 -1.66 8.43
N SER A 417 -0.51 -0.41 8.90
CA SER A 417 -1.54 0.43 9.54
C SER A 417 -2.65 0.88 8.59
N TRP A 418 -2.46 0.82 7.27
CA TRP A 418 -3.55 1.08 6.34
C TRP A 418 -4.64 0.01 6.42
N ASN A 419 -4.27 -1.22 6.78
CA ASN A 419 -5.24 -2.30 6.98
C ASN A 419 -6.05 -2.09 8.28
N ASP A 420 -5.46 -1.48 9.33
CA ASP A 420 -6.22 -1.08 10.51
C ASP A 420 -7.35 -0.10 10.12
N LEU A 421 -7.03 0.91 9.31
CA LEU A 421 -8.00 1.88 8.79
C LEU A 421 -9.07 1.22 7.91
N VAL A 422 -8.65 0.33 7.01
CA VAL A 422 -9.56 -0.43 6.13
C VAL A 422 -10.57 -1.22 6.96
N MET A 423 -10.10 -1.95 7.97
CA MET A 423 -10.97 -2.74 8.84
C MET A 423 -11.97 -1.88 9.60
N GLU A 424 -11.52 -0.75 10.16
CA GLU A 424 -12.36 0.17 10.91
C GLU A 424 -13.44 0.82 10.03
N ILE A 425 -13.07 1.24 8.82
CA ILE A 425 -14.04 1.80 7.86
C ILE A 425 -15.11 0.77 7.48
N ILE A 426 -14.72 -0.48 7.25
CA ILE A 426 -15.68 -1.53 6.87
C ILE A 426 -16.62 -1.84 8.03
N VAL A 427 -16.09 -2.01 9.23
CA VAL A 427 -16.88 -2.33 10.43
C VAL A 427 -17.89 -1.22 10.73
N ASN A 428 -17.49 0.05 10.59
CA ASN A 428 -18.34 1.21 10.89
C ASN A 428 -19.25 1.65 9.71
N SER A 429 -19.13 1.03 8.54
CA SER A 429 -19.91 1.40 7.35
C SER A 429 -20.74 0.23 6.80
N GLY A 430 -20.70 -0.93 7.44
CA GLY A 430 -21.40 -2.13 6.99
C GLY A 430 -22.94 -2.01 7.11
N PRO A 431 -23.71 -2.80 6.34
CA PRO A 431 -25.18 -2.69 6.24
C PRO A 431 -25.97 -3.06 7.53
N ASN A 432 -25.30 -3.28 8.65
CA ASN A 432 -25.91 -3.70 9.93
C ASN A 432 -25.82 -2.63 11.05
N GLN A 433 -25.71 -1.34 10.70
CA GLN A 433 -25.91 -0.24 11.65
C GLN A 433 -27.10 0.62 11.25
#